data_9c33343007c5adfc6bd9a69b7df7c02b
#
_entry.id   9c33343007c5adfc6bd9a69b7df7c02b
#
_cell.length_a   1.000
_cell.length_b   1.000
_cell.length_c   1.000
_cell.angle_alpha   90.00
_cell.angle_beta   90.00
_cell.angle_gamma   90.00
#
_symmetry.space_group_name_H-M   'P 1'
#
loop_
_entity.id
_entity.type
_entity.pdbx_description
1 polymer ?
#
loop_
_entity_poly.entity_id
_entity_poly.type
_entity_poly.pdbx_seq_one_letter_code
_entity_poly.pdbx_strand_id
1 'polypeptide(L)'
;MEERILELLQEKERSIHELQALLALNNSEGFTVLLKALNHLEDEGKVVRNEKNEYLLIENSNYIVGVLHINKRGFGFVIIDEESEDIFISSRDLKDAFNMDTVMVELKKHQTGSRQEGRIVKVIERGQTRLVGLLKNAKRELVFDADDQKFTQPIYIDHAHSHGAVAGHKVVVEIKTYKPYLKGNVVEILGHVGDPGVDILSVVSQHEAHVEFPKEVYEQIESIENEIDQEEAKTRTDLRNETIVTIDGDDAKNLDDAIS
;
A
#
# COMPACT_ATOMS: atom_id res chain seq x y z
N MET A 1 -21.57 -2.50 15.93
CA MET A 1 -20.85 -2.76 17.20
C MET A 1 -19.70 -1.77 17.36
N GLU A 2 -18.80 -1.71 16.42
CA GLU A 2 -17.60 -0.86 16.44
C GLU A 2 -17.93 0.62 16.58
N GLU A 3 -18.86 1.15 15.82
CA GLU A 3 -19.33 2.55 15.96
C GLU A 3 -19.75 2.86 17.40
N ARG A 4 -20.48 1.93 18.03
CA ARG A 4 -20.92 2.11 19.41
C ARG A 4 -19.78 2.08 20.42
N ILE A 5 -18.73 1.27 20.16
CA ILE A 5 -17.50 1.27 20.96
C ILE A 5 -16.79 2.62 20.81
N LEU A 6 -16.62 3.10 19.58
CA LEU A 6 -15.97 4.39 19.30
C LEU A 6 -16.71 5.55 19.97
N GLU A 7 -18.04 5.60 19.90
CA GLU A 7 -18.85 6.60 20.60
C GLU A 7 -18.59 6.59 22.13
N LEU A 8 -18.55 5.39 22.73
CA LEU A 8 -18.30 5.27 24.17
C LEU A 8 -16.88 5.70 24.57
N LEU A 9 -15.90 5.51 23.67
CA LEU A 9 -14.51 5.90 23.88
C LEU A 9 -14.25 7.37 23.56
N GLN A 10 -15.14 8.05 22.84
CA GLN A 10 -15.09 9.52 22.69
C GLN A 10 -15.31 10.24 24.02
N GLU A 11 -16.15 9.67 24.91
CA GLU A 11 -16.41 10.28 26.21
C GLU A 11 -15.22 10.16 27.18
N LYS A 12 -14.61 8.97 27.27
CA LYS A 12 -13.43 8.66 28.08
C LYS A 12 -12.85 7.27 27.76
N GLU A 13 -11.62 7.05 28.24
CA GLU A 13 -11.01 5.72 28.30
C GLU A 13 -11.82 4.73 29.14
N ARG A 14 -11.89 3.47 28.74
CA ARG A 14 -12.71 2.44 29.40
C ARG A 14 -12.03 1.08 29.37
N SER A 15 -12.21 0.35 30.46
CA SER A 15 -11.83 -1.07 30.51
C SER A 15 -12.79 -1.93 29.69
N ILE A 16 -12.34 -3.14 29.30
CA ILE A 16 -13.19 -4.08 28.57
C ILE A 16 -14.47 -4.45 29.36
N HIS A 17 -14.38 -4.51 30.69
CA HIS A 17 -15.52 -4.80 31.55
C HIS A 17 -16.56 -3.67 31.57
N GLU A 18 -16.10 -2.41 31.56
CA GLU A 18 -16.99 -1.26 31.44
C GLU A 18 -17.69 -1.24 30.08
N LEU A 19 -16.96 -1.50 28.98
CA LEU A 19 -17.54 -1.60 27.65
C LEU A 19 -18.54 -2.74 27.56
N GLN A 20 -18.23 -3.90 28.14
CA GLN A 20 -19.13 -5.05 28.22
C GLN A 20 -20.45 -4.71 28.93
N ALA A 21 -20.36 -4.02 30.07
CA ALA A 21 -21.50 -3.61 30.86
C ALA A 21 -22.38 -2.57 30.12
N LEU A 22 -21.76 -1.55 29.53
CA LEU A 22 -22.45 -0.48 28.80
C LEU A 22 -23.13 -0.97 27.52
N LEU A 23 -22.56 -1.98 26.87
CA LEU A 23 -23.10 -2.61 25.67
C LEU A 23 -24.09 -3.75 26.00
N ALA A 24 -24.35 -4.02 27.27
CA ALA A 24 -25.23 -5.08 27.77
C ALA A 24 -24.86 -6.50 27.26
N LEU A 25 -23.57 -6.78 27.06
CA LEU A 25 -23.06 -8.03 26.53
C LEU A 25 -22.73 -9.03 27.65
N ASN A 26 -23.72 -9.43 28.44
CA ASN A 26 -23.54 -10.19 29.69
C ASN A 26 -23.34 -11.71 29.51
N ASN A 27 -23.26 -12.21 28.27
CA ASN A 27 -23.03 -13.61 27.97
C ASN A 27 -21.69 -13.85 27.27
N SER A 28 -21.24 -15.11 27.21
CA SER A 28 -19.96 -15.51 26.59
C SER A 28 -19.88 -15.15 25.11
N GLU A 29 -20.99 -15.25 24.38
CA GLU A 29 -21.05 -14.90 22.95
C GLU A 29 -20.87 -13.40 22.75
N GLY A 30 -21.58 -12.57 23.52
CA GLY A 30 -21.44 -11.12 23.49
C GLY A 30 -20.02 -10.64 23.83
N PHE A 31 -19.39 -11.27 24.84
CA PHE A 31 -17.99 -10.97 25.16
C PHE A 31 -17.04 -11.31 24.03
N THR A 32 -17.27 -12.44 23.35
CA THR A 32 -16.46 -12.84 22.18
C THR A 32 -16.61 -11.84 21.02
N VAL A 33 -17.82 -11.36 20.78
CA VAL A 33 -18.12 -10.34 19.76
C VAL A 33 -17.42 -9.02 20.10
N LEU A 34 -17.47 -8.59 21.38
CA LEU A 34 -16.76 -7.39 21.85
C LEU A 34 -15.26 -7.51 21.66
N LEU A 35 -14.66 -8.65 22.04
CA LEU A 35 -13.23 -8.88 21.85
C LEU A 35 -12.83 -8.82 20.37
N LYS A 36 -13.60 -9.43 19.48
CA LYS A 36 -13.33 -9.38 18.03
C LYS A 36 -13.40 -7.95 17.49
N ALA A 37 -14.42 -7.20 17.90
CA ALA A 37 -14.57 -5.81 17.48
C ALA A 37 -13.41 -4.93 18.01
N LEU A 38 -13.01 -5.09 19.27
CA LEU A 38 -11.88 -4.38 19.85
C LEU A 38 -10.57 -4.72 19.16
N ASN A 39 -10.31 -6.01 18.90
CA ASN A 39 -9.12 -6.44 18.17
C ASN A 39 -9.08 -5.85 16.75
N HIS A 40 -10.20 -5.83 16.05
CA HIS A 40 -10.30 -5.23 14.73
C HIS A 40 -10.01 -3.72 14.77
N LEU A 41 -10.60 -2.99 15.73
CA LEU A 41 -10.32 -1.55 15.92
C LEU A 41 -8.86 -1.27 16.34
N GLU A 42 -8.25 -2.17 17.14
CA GLU A 42 -6.81 -2.11 17.45
C GLU A 42 -5.96 -2.39 16.20
N ASP A 43 -6.40 -3.32 15.35
CA ASP A 43 -5.68 -3.66 14.11
C ASP A 43 -5.76 -2.53 13.09
N GLU A 44 -6.90 -1.86 12.97
CA GLU A 44 -7.07 -0.67 12.16
C GLU A 44 -6.39 0.59 12.73
N GLY A 45 -5.82 0.51 13.95
CA GLY A 45 -5.17 1.64 14.60
C GLY A 45 -6.12 2.76 15.04
N LYS A 46 -7.41 2.48 15.20
CA LYS A 46 -8.42 3.44 15.69
C LYS A 46 -8.45 3.51 17.20
N VAL A 47 -8.14 2.40 17.86
CA VAL A 47 -8.17 2.23 19.31
C VAL A 47 -6.86 1.65 19.79
N VAL A 48 -6.42 2.05 20.97
CA VAL A 48 -5.22 1.51 21.61
C VAL A 48 -5.51 1.22 23.09
N ARG A 49 -4.65 0.40 23.71
CA ARG A 49 -4.68 0.17 25.16
C ARG A 49 -3.60 0.94 25.87
N ASN A 50 -3.95 1.58 26.98
CA ASN A 50 -3.00 2.22 27.86
C ASN A 50 -2.35 1.20 28.85
N GLU A 51 -1.43 1.67 29.69
CA GLU A 51 -0.74 0.85 30.68
C GLU A 51 -1.67 0.22 31.75
N LYS A 52 -2.86 0.79 31.91
CA LYS A 52 -3.90 0.28 32.83
C LYS A 52 -4.84 -0.75 32.18
N ASN A 53 -4.58 -1.16 30.92
CA ASN A 53 -5.45 -2.00 30.10
C ASN A 53 -6.83 -1.38 29.83
N GLU A 54 -6.92 -0.07 29.74
CA GLU A 54 -8.11 0.66 29.30
C GLU A 54 -7.97 0.99 27.83
N TYR A 55 -9.05 0.89 27.08
CA TYR A 55 -9.15 1.27 25.68
C TYR A 55 -9.42 2.75 25.55
N LEU A 56 -8.75 3.39 24.61
CA LEU A 56 -8.95 4.81 24.27
C LEU A 56 -8.78 4.99 22.75
N LEU A 57 -9.36 6.06 22.23
CA LEU A 57 -9.15 6.44 20.84
C LEU A 57 -7.68 6.86 20.65
N ILE A 58 -7.14 6.58 19.45
CA ILE A 58 -5.75 6.95 19.15
C ILE A 58 -5.51 8.44 19.24
N GLU A 59 -6.51 9.28 18.85
CA GLU A 59 -6.50 10.73 18.94
C GLU A 59 -6.28 11.25 20.38
N ASN A 60 -6.70 10.47 21.39
CA ASN A 60 -6.56 10.79 22.81
C ASN A 60 -5.31 10.15 23.44
N SER A 61 -4.42 9.60 22.62
CA SER A 61 -3.22 8.89 23.04
C SER A 61 -1.92 9.63 22.65
N ASN A 62 -0.77 9.11 23.07
CA ASN A 62 0.54 9.57 22.59
C ASN A 62 0.98 8.87 21.29
N TYR A 63 0.06 8.16 20.64
CA TYR A 63 0.33 7.46 19.39
C TYR A 63 -0.22 8.26 18.21
N ILE A 64 0.49 8.18 17.10
CA ILE A 64 0.14 8.83 15.85
C ILE A 64 0.18 7.77 14.76
N VAL A 65 -0.77 7.82 13.83
CA VAL A 65 -0.81 6.97 12.64
C VAL A 65 -0.41 7.80 11.43
N GLY A 66 0.42 7.24 10.57
CA GLY A 66 0.83 7.88 9.33
C GLY A 66 1.58 6.91 8.42
N VAL A 67 1.93 7.39 7.22
CA VAL A 67 2.64 6.60 6.20
C VAL A 67 4.14 6.80 6.34
N LEU A 68 4.88 5.68 6.40
CA LEU A 68 6.33 5.67 6.56
C LEU A 68 7.04 5.83 5.22
N HIS A 69 7.86 6.85 5.11
CA HIS A 69 8.78 7.06 4.00
C HIS A 69 10.22 6.81 4.44
N ILE A 70 10.82 5.72 3.97
CA ILE A 70 12.22 5.37 4.25
C ILE A 70 13.12 5.96 3.18
N ASN A 71 14.25 6.52 3.61
CA ASN A 71 15.28 6.99 2.68
C ASN A 71 16.38 5.95 2.47
N LYS A 72 17.24 6.16 1.47
CA LYS A 72 18.36 5.26 1.12
C LYS A 72 19.41 5.13 2.24
N ARG A 73 19.40 6.00 3.25
CA ARG A 73 20.32 5.95 4.41
C ARG A 73 19.76 5.11 5.57
N GLY A 74 18.55 4.54 5.41
CA GLY A 74 17.96 3.62 6.36
C GLY A 74 17.25 4.27 7.55
N PHE A 75 16.96 5.58 7.54
CA PHE A 75 16.02 6.22 8.45
C PHE A 75 14.75 6.61 7.70
N GLY A 76 13.69 6.95 8.40
CA GLY A 76 12.43 7.31 7.78
C GLY A 76 11.76 8.54 8.37
N PHE A 77 10.69 8.96 7.71
CA PHE A 77 9.77 9.98 8.16
C PHE A 77 8.36 9.41 8.09
N VAL A 78 7.56 9.66 9.10
CA VAL A 78 6.13 9.34 9.07
C VAL A 78 5.37 10.61 8.76
N ILE A 79 4.65 10.58 7.63
CA ILE A 79 3.80 11.64 7.13
C ILE A 79 2.39 11.36 7.62
N ILE A 80 1.77 12.34 8.27
CA ILE A 80 0.42 12.24 8.82
C ILE A 80 -0.57 12.83 7.81
N ASP A 81 -0.34 14.08 7.44
CA ASP A 81 -1.11 14.88 6.48
C ASP A 81 -0.24 15.98 5.88
N GLU A 82 -0.80 16.82 4.99
CA GLU A 82 -0.06 17.90 4.31
C GLU A 82 0.27 19.10 5.22
N GLU A 83 -0.43 19.25 6.37
CA GLU A 83 -0.29 20.41 7.26
C GLU A 83 0.60 20.12 8.48
N SER A 84 0.79 18.85 8.81
CA SER A 84 1.54 18.41 10.00
C SER A 84 3.03 18.27 9.73
N GLU A 85 3.85 18.47 10.77
CA GLU A 85 5.28 18.18 10.67
C GLU A 85 5.56 16.68 10.63
N ASP A 86 6.43 16.24 9.73
CA ASP A 86 6.86 14.85 9.61
C ASP A 86 7.58 14.38 10.88
N ILE A 87 7.26 13.17 11.32
CA ILE A 87 7.90 12.54 12.47
C ILE A 87 9.15 11.77 12.01
N PHE A 88 10.30 12.15 12.53
CA PHE A 88 11.56 11.45 12.25
C PHE A 88 11.64 10.11 12.98
N ILE A 89 11.98 9.04 12.23
CA ILE A 89 12.17 7.69 12.74
C ILE A 89 13.60 7.24 12.46
N SER A 90 14.36 6.99 13.52
CA SER A 90 15.72 6.49 13.36
C SER A 90 15.72 5.03 12.87
N SER A 91 16.82 4.58 12.26
CA SER A 91 16.96 3.19 11.77
C SER A 91 16.68 2.13 12.84
N ARG A 92 16.97 2.44 14.11
CA ARG A 92 16.73 1.52 15.24
C ARG A 92 15.26 1.43 15.63
N ASP A 93 14.50 2.48 15.34
CA ASP A 93 13.10 2.64 15.73
C ASP A 93 12.11 2.21 14.62
N LEU A 94 12.63 1.83 13.43
CA LEU A 94 11.83 1.32 12.32
C LEU A 94 11.23 -0.06 12.58
N LYS A 95 11.87 -0.87 13.44
CA LYS A 95 11.50 -2.28 13.71
C LYS A 95 11.38 -3.11 12.42
N ASP A 96 10.19 -3.65 12.17
CA ASP A 96 9.83 -4.48 11.02
C ASP A 96 8.96 -3.74 9.98
N ALA A 97 8.95 -2.41 10.03
CA ALA A 97 8.25 -1.60 9.05
C ALA A 97 9.11 -1.38 7.79
N PHE A 98 8.43 -1.32 6.66
CA PHE A 98 9.00 -1.05 5.34
C PHE A 98 8.51 0.28 4.79
N ASN A 99 9.13 0.71 3.69
CA ASN A 99 8.72 1.91 2.99
C ASN A 99 7.25 1.81 2.56
N MET A 100 6.49 2.89 2.70
CA MET A 100 5.07 3.03 2.42
C MET A 100 4.12 2.28 3.37
N ASP A 101 4.62 1.62 4.43
CA ASP A 101 3.74 1.03 5.44
C ASP A 101 2.96 2.12 6.19
N THR A 102 1.70 1.87 6.48
CA THR A 102 0.93 2.64 7.47
C THR A 102 1.31 2.15 8.85
N VAL A 103 1.84 3.04 9.67
CA VAL A 103 2.43 2.69 10.96
C VAL A 103 1.86 3.50 12.11
N MET A 104 1.82 2.87 13.27
CA MET A 104 1.56 3.55 14.55
C MET A 104 2.88 3.93 15.18
N VAL A 105 3.03 5.19 15.53
CA VAL A 105 4.24 5.79 16.09
C VAL A 105 3.97 6.30 17.49
N GLU A 106 4.86 6.04 18.43
CA GLU A 106 4.89 6.69 19.73
C GLU A 106 5.92 7.82 19.72
N LEU A 107 5.49 9.02 20.07
CA LEU A 107 6.38 10.18 20.17
C LEU A 107 7.35 10.03 21.35
N LYS A 108 8.62 10.37 21.12
CA LYS A 108 9.65 10.39 22.18
C LYS A 108 9.48 11.64 23.06
N LYS A 109 9.51 11.44 24.38
CA LYS A 109 9.40 12.54 25.36
C LYS A 109 10.59 13.49 25.35
N HIS A 110 11.78 13.01 24.96
CA HIS A 110 13.01 13.81 24.87
C HIS A 110 13.40 13.92 23.40
N GLN A 111 13.23 15.10 22.84
CA GLN A 111 13.59 15.43 21.46
C GLN A 111 14.95 16.10 21.42
N THR A 112 15.79 15.70 20.47
CA THR A 112 17.09 16.34 20.23
C THR A 112 16.92 17.39 19.12
N GLY A 113 16.49 18.60 19.50
CA GLY A 113 16.25 19.70 18.55
C GLY A 113 14.77 20.08 18.41
N SER A 114 14.43 20.79 17.33
CA SER A 114 13.06 21.26 17.04
C SER A 114 12.20 20.24 16.32
N ARG A 115 12.77 19.12 15.85
CA ARG A 115 12.07 18.11 15.05
C ARG A 115 11.43 17.04 15.93
N GLN A 116 10.20 16.65 15.62
CA GLN A 116 9.53 15.55 16.32
C GLN A 116 10.21 14.22 15.98
N GLU A 117 10.53 13.43 17.03
CA GLU A 117 11.09 12.10 16.91
C GLU A 117 10.12 11.07 17.46
N GLY A 118 10.02 9.92 16.80
CA GLY A 118 9.17 8.81 17.22
C GLY A 118 9.85 7.45 17.13
N ARG A 119 9.16 6.44 17.62
CA ARG A 119 9.45 5.02 17.38
C ARG A 119 8.22 4.31 16.87
N ILE A 120 8.38 3.44 15.89
CA ILE A 120 7.28 2.62 15.39
C ILE A 120 6.89 1.61 16.47
N VAL A 121 5.61 1.55 16.78
CA VAL A 121 5.05 0.60 17.75
C VAL A 121 4.49 -0.61 17.01
N LYS A 122 3.71 -0.38 15.97
CA LYS A 122 3.01 -1.40 15.18
C LYS A 122 2.95 -0.97 13.71
N VAL A 123 3.00 -1.93 12.81
CA VAL A 123 2.58 -1.76 11.42
C VAL A 123 1.10 -2.09 11.36
N ILE A 124 0.30 -1.14 10.89
CA ILE A 124 -1.16 -1.26 10.75
C ILE A 124 -1.48 -1.91 9.41
N GLU A 125 -0.89 -1.37 8.34
CA GLU A 125 -1.11 -1.85 6.99
C GLU A 125 0.20 -1.86 6.21
N ARG A 126 0.39 -2.87 5.38
CA ARG A 126 1.55 -2.97 4.49
C ARG A 126 1.32 -2.17 3.23
N GLY A 127 2.20 -1.20 2.98
CA GLY A 127 2.13 -0.33 1.80
C GLY A 127 2.54 -1.05 0.51
N GLN A 128 3.53 -1.93 0.59
CA GLN A 128 4.00 -2.73 -0.53
C GLN A 128 4.05 -4.19 -0.14
N THR A 129 3.23 -5.01 -0.78
CA THR A 129 3.24 -6.47 -0.62
C THR A 129 3.91 -7.17 -1.80
N ARG A 130 4.05 -6.49 -2.94
CA ARG A 130 4.67 -6.98 -4.16
C ARG A 130 5.93 -6.21 -4.47
N LEU A 131 6.98 -6.92 -4.85
CA LEU A 131 8.29 -6.35 -5.17
C LEU A 131 8.84 -6.98 -6.44
N VAL A 132 9.50 -6.17 -7.26
CA VAL A 132 10.27 -6.63 -8.42
C VAL A 132 11.74 -6.78 -8.03
N GLY A 133 12.39 -7.82 -8.52
CA GLY A 133 13.79 -8.04 -8.24
C GLY A 133 14.37 -9.30 -8.88
N LEU A 134 15.57 -9.65 -8.47
CA LEU A 134 16.36 -10.73 -9.02
C LEU A 134 16.39 -11.94 -8.07
N LEU A 135 16.14 -13.13 -8.61
CA LEU A 135 16.37 -14.38 -7.89
C LEU A 135 17.84 -14.79 -7.94
N LYS A 136 18.36 -15.17 -6.78
CA LYS A 136 19.73 -15.68 -6.60
C LYS A 136 19.70 -17.05 -5.90
N ASN A 137 20.71 -17.86 -6.13
CA ASN A 137 20.85 -19.12 -5.39
C ASN A 137 21.32 -18.89 -3.96
N ALA A 138 20.66 -19.52 -3.00
CA ALA A 138 21.15 -19.75 -1.66
C ALA A 138 21.28 -21.25 -1.40
N LYS A 139 21.91 -21.66 -0.30
CA LYS A 139 22.30 -23.07 -0.05
C LYS A 139 21.14 -24.09 -0.18
N ARG A 140 19.93 -23.74 0.18
CA ARG A 140 18.74 -24.64 0.18
C ARG A 140 17.48 -24.00 -0.37
N GLU A 141 17.48 -22.69 -0.58
CA GLU A 141 16.33 -21.90 -1.01
C GLU A 141 16.81 -20.92 -2.08
N LEU A 142 15.88 -20.25 -2.72
CA LEU A 142 16.19 -19.07 -3.52
C LEU A 142 16.13 -17.83 -2.62
N VAL A 143 16.96 -16.85 -2.91
CA VAL A 143 16.92 -15.55 -2.28
C VAL A 143 16.52 -14.52 -3.33
N PHE A 144 15.53 -13.74 -3.00
CA PHE A 144 15.09 -12.61 -3.81
C PHE A 144 15.75 -11.33 -3.31
N ASP A 145 16.33 -10.59 -4.23
CA ASP A 145 16.98 -9.31 -4.02
C ASP A 145 16.15 -8.24 -4.75
N ALA A 146 15.48 -7.37 -3.98
CA ALA A 146 14.60 -6.36 -4.53
C ALA A 146 15.37 -5.28 -5.29
N ASP A 147 14.78 -4.75 -6.37
CA ASP A 147 15.34 -3.63 -7.13
C ASP A 147 15.22 -2.31 -6.38
N ASP A 148 14.19 -2.18 -5.53
CA ASP A 148 14.03 -1.00 -4.67
C ASP A 148 15.12 -1.01 -3.58
N GLN A 149 16.06 -0.08 -3.69
CA GLN A 149 17.15 0.12 -2.74
C GLN A 149 16.71 0.47 -1.31
N LYS A 150 15.45 0.84 -1.11
CA LYS A 150 14.87 1.09 0.21
C LYS A 150 14.52 -0.23 0.92
N PHE A 151 14.41 -1.32 0.15
CA PHE A 151 14.14 -2.66 0.65
C PHE A 151 15.44 -3.47 0.73
N THR A 152 16.08 -3.46 1.89
CA THR A 152 17.43 -4.03 2.07
C THR A 152 17.45 -5.44 2.65
N GLN A 153 16.29 -5.97 3.06
CA GLN A 153 16.21 -7.29 3.67
C GLN A 153 16.03 -8.39 2.61
N PRO A 154 16.76 -9.51 2.69
CA PRO A 154 16.57 -10.63 1.78
C PRO A 154 15.23 -11.31 2.00
N ILE A 155 14.53 -11.65 0.92
CA ILE A 155 13.31 -12.45 0.96
C ILE A 155 13.66 -13.86 0.51
N TYR A 156 13.30 -14.87 1.31
CA TYR A 156 13.53 -16.26 1.00
C TYR A 156 12.34 -16.87 0.26
N ILE A 157 12.63 -17.62 -0.80
CA ILE A 157 11.64 -18.28 -1.65
C ILE A 157 11.89 -19.79 -1.61
N ASP A 158 10.95 -20.52 -1.06
CA ASP A 158 10.98 -21.98 -1.12
C ASP A 158 10.80 -22.44 -2.60
N HIS A 159 11.53 -23.47 -3.04
CA HIS A 159 11.42 -23.98 -4.41
C HIS A 159 9.99 -24.35 -4.82
N ALA A 160 9.17 -24.81 -3.88
CA ALA A 160 7.75 -25.08 -4.13
C ALA A 160 6.93 -23.83 -4.49
N HIS A 161 7.39 -22.65 -4.09
CA HIS A 161 6.73 -21.36 -4.31
C HIS A 161 7.45 -20.49 -5.35
N SER A 162 8.43 -21.08 -6.06
CA SER A 162 9.15 -20.37 -7.14
C SER A 162 8.38 -20.36 -8.47
N HIS A 163 7.33 -21.16 -8.60
CA HIS A 163 6.53 -21.31 -9.84
C HIS A 163 7.38 -21.56 -11.08
N GLY A 164 8.48 -22.31 -10.91
CA GLY A 164 9.44 -22.62 -12.00
C GLY A 164 10.51 -21.56 -12.23
N ALA A 165 10.50 -20.46 -11.48
CA ALA A 165 11.57 -19.49 -11.54
C ALA A 165 12.87 -20.06 -10.96
N VAL A 166 14.00 -19.69 -11.55
CA VAL A 166 15.35 -20.08 -11.16
C VAL A 166 16.23 -18.85 -10.94
N ALA A 167 17.38 -19.05 -10.33
CA ALA A 167 18.36 -17.99 -10.19
C ALA A 167 18.71 -17.35 -11.54
N GLY A 168 18.79 -16.04 -11.59
CA GLY A 168 18.98 -15.24 -12.80
C GLY A 168 17.67 -14.72 -13.42
N HIS A 169 16.51 -15.20 -12.97
CA HIS A 169 15.24 -14.60 -13.38
C HIS A 169 14.94 -13.30 -12.62
N LYS A 170 14.45 -12.32 -13.36
CA LYS A 170 13.69 -11.17 -12.85
C LYS A 170 12.27 -11.63 -12.60
N VAL A 171 11.77 -11.36 -11.41
CA VAL A 171 10.46 -11.84 -10.95
C VAL A 171 9.72 -10.77 -10.15
N VAL A 172 8.41 -10.92 -10.09
CA VAL A 172 7.58 -10.26 -9.08
C VAL A 172 7.35 -11.24 -7.94
N VAL A 173 7.66 -10.82 -6.73
CA VAL A 173 7.48 -11.60 -5.50
C VAL A 173 6.44 -10.93 -4.61
N GLU A 174 5.49 -11.70 -4.14
CA GLU A 174 4.55 -11.29 -3.10
C GLU A 174 5.02 -11.80 -1.74
N ILE A 175 5.17 -10.89 -0.77
CA ILE A 175 5.60 -11.23 0.58
C ILE A 175 4.44 -11.89 1.33
N LYS A 176 4.66 -13.09 1.85
CA LYS A 176 3.64 -13.87 2.60
C LYS A 176 3.92 -13.94 4.09
N THR A 177 5.18 -13.86 4.49
CA THR A 177 5.58 -13.95 5.89
C THR A 177 6.63 -12.88 6.20
N TYR A 178 6.43 -12.19 7.33
CA TYR A 178 7.30 -11.10 7.76
C TYR A 178 8.19 -11.48 8.95
N LYS A 179 7.85 -12.52 9.70
CA LYS A 179 8.59 -12.97 10.89
C LYS A 179 8.70 -14.49 10.91
N PRO A 180 9.81 -15.08 11.41
CA PRO A 180 11.01 -14.43 11.96
C PRO A 180 11.92 -13.84 10.86
N TYR A 181 11.74 -14.20 9.60
CA TYR A 181 12.40 -13.67 8.41
C TYR A 181 11.40 -13.61 7.25
N LEU A 182 11.72 -12.81 6.26
CA LEU A 182 10.82 -12.60 5.13
C LEU A 182 10.75 -13.84 4.25
N LYS A 183 9.54 -14.29 3.96
CA LYS A 183 9.27 -15.29 2.93
C LYS A 183 8.24 -14.77 1.94
N GLY A 184 8.42 -15.14 0.67
CA GLY A 184 7.52 -14.75 -0.40
C GLY A 184 7.28 -15.86 -1.39
N ASN A 185 6.33 -15.62 -2.27
CA ASN A 185 6.02 -16.45 -3.42
C ASN A 185 6.29 -15.67 -4.70
N VAL A 186 6.86 -16.29 -5.69
CA VAL A 186 6.91 -15.73 -7.05
C VAL A 186 5.48 -15.70 -7.59
N VAL A 187 5.03 -14.54 -8.05
CA VAL A 187 3.71 -14.37 -8.66
C VAL A 187 3.80 -14.18 -10.16
N GLU A 188 4.96 -13.69 -10.64
CA GLU A 188 5.19 -13.48 -12.06
C GLU A 188 6.69 -13.63 -12.39
N ILE A 189 6.99 -14.20 -13.55
CA ILE A 189 8.35 -14.30 -14.09
C ILE A 189 8.42 -13.34 -15.27
N LEU A 190 9.24 -12.29 -15.13
CA LEU A 190 9.41 -11.27 -16.17
C LEU A 190 10.38 -11.70 -17.29
N GLY A 191 11.30 -12.61 -16.99
CA GLY A 191 12.29 -13.14 -17.90
C GLY A 191 13.64 -13.35 -17.24
N HIS A 192 14.65 -13.71 -18.03
CA HIS A 192 16.01 -13.81 -17.52
C HIS A 192 16.69 -12.43 -17.55
N VAL A 193 17.53 -12.13 -16.56
CA VAL A 193 18.26 -10.86 -16.55
C VAL A 193 19.13 -10.77 -17.82
N GLY A 194 18.98 -9.69 -18.58
CA GLY A 194 19.63 -9.49 -19.86
C GLY A 194 18.80 -9.87 -21.09
N ASP A 195 17.64 -10.51 -20.94
CA ASP A 195 16.70 -10.69 -22.04
C ASP A 195 16.12 -9.34 -22.50
N PRO A 196 15.92 -9.14 -23.80
CA PRO A 196 15.36 -7.90 -24.33
C PRO A 196 13.97 -7.60 -23.75
N GLY A 197 13.77 -6.38 -23.22
CA GLY A 197 12.49 -5.90 -22.70
C GLY A 197 12.20 -6.23 -21.24
N VAL A 198 13.01 -7.08 -20.58
CA VAL A 198 12.83 -7.42 -19.16
C VAL A 198 13.06 -6.22 -18.24
N ASP A 199 13.94 -5.32 -18.62
CA ASP A 199 14.17 -4.05 -17.93
C ASP A 199 12.92 -3.17 -17.96
N ILE A 200 12.27 -3.03 -19.11
CA ILE A 200 11.01 -2.27 -19.25
C ILE A 200 9.89 -2.94 -18.46
N LEU A 201 9.72 -4.26 -18.59
CA LEU A 201 8.72 -5.01 -17.85
C LEU A 201 8.93 -4.88 -16.33
N SER A 202 10.19 -4.86 -15.88
CA SER A 202 10.52 -4.67 -14.46
C SER A 202 10.03 -3.32 -13.94
N VAL A 203 10.21 -2.23 -14.70
CA VAL A 203 9.73 -0.90 -14.34
C VAL A 203 8.21 -0.85 -14.34
N VAL A 204 7.57 -1.39 -15.39
CA VAL A 204 6.10 -1.46 -15.49
C VAL A 204 5.49 -2.19 -14.30
N SER A 205 6.02 -3.38 -13.97
CA SER A 205 5.56 -4.19 -12.84
C SER A 205 5.84 -3.53 -11.48
N GLN A 206 6.96 -2.80 -11.34
CA GLN A 206 7.29 -2.07 -10.11
C GLN A 206 6.29 -0.93 -9.81
N HIS A 207 5.73 -0.34 -10.85
CA HIS A 207 4.69 0.70 -10.74
C HIS A 207 3.26 0.14 -10.81
N GLU A 208 3.11 -1.18 -10.77
CA GLU A 208 1.81 -1.87 -10.85
C GLU A 208 0.97 -1.42 -12.06
N ALA A 209 1.65 -0.97 -13.13
CA ALA A 209 0.97 -0.55 -14.34
C ALA A 209 0.42 -1.78 -15.08
N HIS A 210 -0.87 -1.76 -15.39
CA HIS A 210 -1.49 -2.84 -16.13
C HIS A 210 -1.02 -2.83 -17.58
N VAL A 211 -0.44 -3.94 -18.03
CA VAL A 211 0.02 -4.13 -19.42
C VAL A 211 -1.16 -4.48 -20.34
N GLU A 212 -2.16 -5.13 -19.78
CA GLU A 212 -3.38 -5.51 -20.47
C GLU A 212 -4.61 -4.85 -19.84
N PHE A 213 -5.55 -4.44 -20.68
CA PHE A 213 -6.82 -3.93 -20.17
C PHE A 213 -7.68 -5.06 -19.58
N PRO A 214 -8.49 -4.79 -18.54
CA PRO A 214 -9.48 -5.73 -18.06
C PRO A 214 -10.45 -6.17 -19.16
N LYS A 215 -10.99 -7.39 -19.03
CA LYS A 215 -11.91 -7.96 -20.03
C LYS A 215 -13.13 -7.08 -20.32
N GLU A 216 -13.63 -6.40 -19.28
CA GLU A 216 -14.77 -5.49 -19.37
C GLU A 216 -14.50 -4.31 -20.31
N VAL A 217 -13.24 -3.85 -20.40
CA VAL A 217 -12.84 -2.78 -21.34
C VAL A 217 -12.91 -3.29 -22.77
N TYR A 218 -12.44 -4.51 -23.04
CA TYR A 218 -12.57 -5.10 -24.38
C TYR A 218 -14.03 -5.32 -24.78
N GLU A 219 -14.86 -5.82 -23.87
CA GLU A 219 -16.30 -5.99 -24.10
C GLU A 219 -17.00 -4.65 -24.38
N GLN A 220 -16.58 -3.58 -23.69
CA GLN A 220 -17.11 -2.23 -23.95
C GLN A 220 -16.68 -1.73 -25.33
N ILE A 221 -15.41 -1.92 -25.71
CA ILE A 221 -14.90 -1.52 -27.04
C ILE A 221 -15.65 -2.25 -28.16
N GLU A 222 -15.92 -3.56 -27.99
CA GLU A 222 -16.70 -4.34 -28.97
C GLU A 222 -18.16 -3.82 -29.12
N SER A 223 -18.69 -3.18 -28.07
CA SER A 223 -20.06 -2.61 -28.10
C SER A 223 -20.13 -1.22 -28.72
N ILE A 224 -18.98 -0.55 -28.93
CA ILE A 224 -18.94 0.78 -29.54
C ILE A 224 -19.13 0.65 -31.05
N GLU A 225 -20.13 1.32 -31.57
CA GLU A 225 -20.37 1.39 -33.01
C GLU A 225 -19.24 2.11 -33.74
N ASN A 226 -18.75 1.53 -34.84
CA ASN A 226 -17.68 2.12 -35.65
C ASN A 226 -18.16 3.29 -36.53
N GLU A 227 -19.46 3.52 -36.59
CA GLU A 227 -20.06 4.58 -37.36
C GLU A 227 -20.65 5.65 -36.43
N ILE A 228 -20.60 6.89 -36.89
CA ILE A 228 -21.20 8.01 -36.16
C ILE A 228 -22.72 7.91 -36.28
N ASP A 229 -23.40 7.88 -35.13
CA ASP A 229 -24.87 7.92 -35.11
C ASP A 229 -25.35 9.20 -35.77
N GLN A 230 -26.16 9.02 -36.86
CA GLN A 230 -26.67 10.12 -37.65
C GLN A 230 -27.67 10.99 -36.86
N GLU A 231 -28.36 10.44 -35.87
CA GLU A 231 -29.26 11.22 -35.02
C GLU A 231 -28.45 12.08 -34.03
N GLU A 232 -27.37 11.54 -33.48
CA GLU A 232 -26.44 12.32 -32.65
C GLU A 232 -25.75 13.42 -33.47
N ALA A 233 -25.33 13.12 -34.71
CA ALA A 233 -24.69 14.10 -35.58
C ALA A 233 -25.57 15.32 -35.84
N LYS A 234 -26.92 15.17 -35.92
CA LYS A 234 -27.87 16.29 -36.09
C LYS A 234 -27.91 17.26 -34.90
N THR A 235 -27.50 16.81 -33.71
CA THR A 235 -27.48 17.63 -32.48
C THR A 235 -26.20 18.42 -32.33
N ARG A 236 -25.17 18.12 -33.12
CA ARG A 236 -23.84 18.75 -33.04
C ARG A 236 -23.75 19.92 -34.04
N THR A 237 -22.85 20.88 -33.75
CA THR A 237 -22.53 21.96 -34.67
C THR A 237 -21.80 21.40 -35.89
N ASP A 238 -22.26 21.69 -37.08
CA ASP A 238 -21.62 21.27 -38.32
C ASP A 238 -20.49 22.22 -38.72
N LEU A 239 -19.26 21.78 -38.56
CA LEU A 239 -18.03 22.53 -38.86
C LEU A 239 -17.37 22.05 -40.16
N ARG A 240 -18.03 21.21 -40.98
CA ARG A 240 -17.42 20.65 -42.21
C ARG A 240 -17.09 21.67 -43.28
N ASN A 241 -17.64 22.86 -43.20
CA ASN A 241 -17.35 23.98 -44.13
C ASN A 241 -16.34 24.98 -43.59
N GLU A 242 -15.89 24.81 -42.35
CA GLU A 242 -14.84 25.64 -41.74
C GLU A 242 -13.46 25.15 -42.17
N THR A 243 -12.50 26.09 -42.29
CA THR A 243 -11.11 25.73 -42.50
C THR A 243 -10.48 25.42 -41.15
N ILE A 244 -10.25 24.13 -40.88
CA ILE A 244 -9.64 23.64 -39.63
C ILE A 244 -8.32 22.97 -39.99
N VAL A 245 -7.24 23.32 -39.28
CA VAL A 245 -5.94 22.73 -39.45
C VAL A 245 -5.40 22.22 -38.12
N THR A 246 -4.64 21.13 -38.17
CA THR A 246 -3.83 20.63 -37.03
C THR A 246 -2.39 20.90 -37.32
N ILE A 247 -1.59 21.17 -36.27
CA ILE A 247 -0.15 21.42 -36.36
C ILE A 247 0.54 20.45 -35.42
N ASP A 248 0.86 19.29 -35.95
CA ASP A 248 1.42 18.16 -35.21
C ASP A 248 2.83 17.83 -35.73
N GLY A 249 3.60 17.10 -34.95
CA GLY A 249 4.89 16.57 -35.41
C GLY A 249 4.73 15.44 -36.44
N ASP A 250 5.74 15.21 -37.26
CA ASP A 250 5.72 14.23 -38.36
C ASP A 250 5.44 12.78 -37.89
N ASP A 251 5.61 12.49 -36.60
CA ASP A 251 5.41 11.18 -35.98
C ASP A 251 4.13 11.11 -35.13
N ALA A 252 3.30 12.16 -35.14
CA ALA A 252 2.04 12.18 -34.40
C ALA A 252 1.06 11.16 -34.94
N LYS A 253 0.49 10.34 -34.05
CA LYS A 253 -0.54 9.36 -34.39
C LYS A 253 -1.96 9.86 -34.15
N ASN A 254 -2.10 10.81 -33.25
CA ASN A 254 -3.36 11.49 -32.92
C ASN A 254 -3.23 12.94 -33.31
N LEU A 255 -4.26 13.46 -33.99
CA LEU A 255 -4.36 14.85 -34.45
C LEU A 255 -5.49 15.50 -33.64
N ASP A 256 -5.23 15.81 -32.37
CA ASP A 256 -6.25 16.20 -31.39
C ASP A 256 -6.32 17.71 -31.15
N ASP A 257 -5.24 18.47 -31.46
CA ASP A 257 -5.23 19.91 -31.36
C ASP A 257 -5.57 20.56 -32.72
N ALA A 258 -6.72 21.17 -32.79
CA ALA A 258 -7.22 21.82 -34.05
C ALA A 258 -7.47 23.32 -33.83
N ILE A 259 -7.10 24.11 -34.81
CA ILE A 259 -7.35 25.57 -34.89
C ILE A 259 -8.16 25.90 -36.13
N SER A 260 -9.12 26.83 -36.00
CA SER A 260 -9.95 27.38 -37.11
C SER A 260 -9.80 28.88 -37.20
#